data_5d091ac23c58ec7efc9b66dcc8e751eb
#
_entry.id   5d091ac23c58ec7efc9b66dcc8e751eb
#
_cell.length_a   1.000
_cell.length_b   1.000
_cell.length_c   1.000
_cell.angle_alpha   90.00
_cell.angle_beta   90.00
_cell.angle_gamma   90.00
#
_symmetry.space_group_name_H-M   'P 1'
#
loop_
_entity.id
_entity.type
_entity.pdbx_description
1 polymer ?
#
loop_
_entity_poly.entity_id
_entity_poly.type
_entity_poly.pdbx_seq_one_letter_code
_entity_poly.pdbx_strand_id
1 'polypeptide(L)'
;MVFPSPTSAPQPLPGVQVATAGEALYDLIEEPDGRLRPCAGGAVYNLARALGLQGVGTLYLNPLSADRLGRQLAQGLHAAAVALAAPAPVALPTALALAALDADGKASYSFYRDGVADRAITAQALNAACAAQPGLQVVATGCLALVAQDAAKYQPWLAAQRAAGRMVAVDANLRLSAAGAADAYRANVHQALQQAHLIKVSDDDLEALDLPGATALERAQRLLQTTPAQWLALTLGAQGALLLQRGGAACHARERTPVDLVDTVGAGDCFLAGLITALLERHARGPDLLAPMDEADMHAVLRHALASASLCVERVGCAPPTRAEIAARLARSSAQVDVSRFA
;
A
#
# COMPACT_ATOMS: atom_id res chain seq x y z
N MET A 1 17.91 -12.91 -19.84
CA MET A 1 17.55 -11.63 -20.47
C MET A 1 18.41 -10.55 -19.80
N VAL A 2 19.21 -9.82 -20.58
CA VAL A 2 19.99 -8.68 -20.08
C VAL A 2 19.03 -7.49 -20.11
N PHE A 3 18.68 -6.94 -18.95
CA PHE A 3 17.91 -5.70 -18.88
C PHE A 3 18.79 -4.55 -19.38
N PRO A 4 18.27 -3.63 -20.19
CA PRO A 4 19.03 -2.45 -20.55
C PRO A 4 19.36 -1.66 -19.28
N SER A 5 20.62 -1.30 -19.11
CA SER A 5 21.05 -0.40 -18.02
C SER A 5 20.36 0.94 -18.20
N PRO A 6 19.86 1.57 -17.11
CA PRO A 6 19.30 2.90 -17.19
C PRO A 6 20.36 3.87 -17.71
N THR A 7 20.06 4.59 -18.79
CA THR A 7 21.00 5.44 -19.52
C THR A 7 21.34 6.76 -18.83
N SER A 8 20.75 7.05 -17.64
CA SER A 8 21.09 8.21 -16.82
C SER A 8 21.02 7.88 -15.34
N ALA A 9 21.89 8.50 -14.54
CA ALA A 9 21.82 8.40 -13.09
C ALA A 9 20.51 9.01 -12.56
N PRO A 10 19.90 8.42 -11.53
CA PRO A 10 18.71 8.99 -10.89
C PRO A 10 18.99 10.42 -10.39
N GLN A 11 18.05 11.35 -10.65
CA GLN A 11 18.19 12.74 -10.24
C GLN A 11 17.27 13.08 -9.07
N PRO A 12 17.64 14.05 -8.20
CA PRO A 12 16.77 14.55 -7.16
C PRO A 12 15.53 15.20 -7.75
N LEU A 13 14.36 14.87 -7.17
CA LEU A 13 13.07 15.48 -7.52
C LEU A 13 12.61 16.34 -6.32
N PRO A 14 12.20 17.58 -6.54
CA PRO A 14 11.77 18.46 -5.44
C PRO A 14 10.56 17.88 -4.72
N GLY A 15 10.58 17.91 -3.39
CA GLY A 15 9.45 17.58 -2.55
C GLY A 15 9.14 16.10 -2.38
N VAL A 16 9.96 15.15 -2.86
CA VAL A 16 9.76 13.73 -2.65
C VAL A 16 9.96 13.36 -1.18
N GLN A 17 8.90 12.87 -0.55
CA GLN A 17 8.87 12.41 0.84
C GLN A 17 8.64 10.90 0.95
N VAL A 18 7.90 10.32 0.00
CA VAL A 18 7.55 8.89 -0.04
C VAL A 18 7.97 8.27 -1.36
N ALA A 19 8.59 7.10 -1.31
CA ALA A 19 8.81 6.27 -2.48
C ALA A 19 8.02 4.97 -2.35
N THR A 20 7.33 4.58 -3.43
CA THR A 20 6.56 3.33 -3.51
C THR A 20 7.16 2.40 -4.55
N ALA A 21 7.28 1.11 -4.22
CA ALA A 21 7.80 0.10 -5.13
C ALA A 21 6.90 -1.14 -5.15
N GLY A 22 6.43 -1.52 -6.32
CA GLY A 22 5.56 -2.68 -6.51
C GLY A 22 4.76 -2.62 -7.80
N GLU A 23 3.69 -3.39 -7.86
CA GLU A 23 2.91 -3.62 -9.07
C GLU A 23 2.09 -2.40 -9.52
N ALA A 24 2.01 -2.28 -10.86
CA ALA A 24 1.03 -1.48 -11.58
C ALA A 24 0.48 -2.35 -12.72
N LEU A 25 -0.80 -2.60 -12.72
CA LEU A 25 -1.44 -3.56 -13.62
C LEU A 25 -2.84 -3.07 -14.06
N TYR A 26 -3.45 -3.85 -14.93
CA TYR A 26 -4.86 -3.72 -15.22
C TYR A 26 -5.63 -4.94 -14.73
N ASP A 27 -6.66 -4.68 -13.92
CA ASP A 27 -7.69 -5.66 -13.61
C ASP A 27 -8.67 -5.73 -14.78
N LEU A 28 -8.88 -6.92 -15.31
CA LEU A 28 -9.89 -7.24 -16.31
C LEU A 28 -11.07 -7.88 -15.56
N ILE A 29 -12.09 -7.09 -15.28
CA ILE A 29 -13.25 -7.51 -14.50
C ILE A 29 -14.30 -8.08 -15.45
N GLU A 30 -14.65 -9.35 -15.26
CA GLU A 30 -15.70 -9.98 -16.03
C GLU A 30 -17.08 -9.43 -15.63
N GLU A 31 -17.81 -8.94 -16.62
CA GLU A 31 -19.18 -8.43 -16.47
C GLU A 31 -20.21 -9.54 -16.77
N PRO A 32 -21.47 -9.42 -16.31
CA PRO A 32 -22.49 -10.46 -16.50
C PRO A 32 -22.75 -10.87 -17.95
N ASP A 33 -22.39 -10.02 -18.91
CA ASP A 33 -22.51 -10.30 -20.35
C ASP A 33 -21.27 -10.92 -20.98
N GLY A 34 -20.28 -11.30 -20.15
CA GLY A 34 -19.02 -11.91 -20.57
C GLY A 34 -17.98 -10.93 -21.13
N ARG A 35 -18.26 -9.63 -21.14
CA ARG A 35 -17.26 -8.62 -21.49
C ARG A 35 -16.29 -8.40 -20.34
N LEU A 36 -15.04 -8.04 -20.69
CA LEU A 36 -14.03 -7.67 -19.72
C LEU A 36 -13.90 -6.15 -19.64
N ARG A 37 -14.16 -5.59 -18.46
CA ARG A 37 -13.99 -4.16 -18.19
C ARG A 37 -12.59 -3.93 -17.63
N PRO A 38 -11.70 -3.21 -18.36
CA PRO A 38 -10.37 -2.90 -17.87
C PRO A 38 -10.38 -1.79 -16.81
N CYS A 39 -9.76 -2.04 -15.67
CA CYS A 39 -9.58 -1.09 -14.59
C CYS A 39 -8.10 -0.97 -14.24
N ALA A 40 -7.56 0.25 -14.18
CA ALA A 40 -6.21 0.48 -13.69
C ALA A 40 -6.12 0.11 -12.20
N GLY A 41 -5.15 -0.71 -11.85
CA GLY A 41 -5.04 -1.31 -10.51
C GLY A 41 -3.60 -1.67 -10.14
N GLY A 42 -3.50 -2.48 -9.08
CA GLY A 42 -2.28 -2.81 -8.37
C GLY A 42 -2.21 -2.05 -7.05
N ALA A 43 -2.00 -2.75 -5.93
CA ALA A 43 -2.05 -2.15 -4.61
C ALA A 43 -1.04 -1.01 -4.45
N VAL A 44 0.20 -1.19 -4.93
CA VAL A 44 1.23 -0.16 -4.83
C VAL A 44 0.99 1.01 -5.79
N TYR A 45 0.45 0.75 -6.97
CA TYR A 45 0.00 1.81 -7.89
C TYR A 45 -1.11 2.67 -7.27
N ASN A 46 -2.10 2.03 -6.66
CA ASN A 46 -3.20 2.70 -5.97
C ASN A 46 -2.71 3.52 -4.78
N LEU A 47 -1.82 2.95 -3.96
CA LEU A 47 -1.17 3.63 -2.85
C LEU A 47 -0.44 4.90 -3.31
N ALA A 48 0.36 4.80 -4.39
CA ALA A 48 1.08 5.95 -4.94
C ALA A 48 0.12 7.08 -5.35
N ARG A 49 -0.95 6.75 -6.08
CA ARG A 49 -1.98 7.72 -6.50
C ARG A 49 -2.69 8.35 -5.30
N ALA A 50 -3.03 7.54 -4.30
CA ALA A 50 -3.70 8.02 -3.10
C ALA A 50 -2.82 9.01 -2.32
N LEU A 51 -1.52 8.72 -2.15
CA LEU A 51 -0.55 9.63 -1.53
C LEU A 51 -0.44 10.95 -2.30
N GLY A 52 -0.27 10.89 -3.62
CA GLY A 52 -0.14 12.08 -4.45
C GLY A 52 -1.38 12.97 -4.41
N LEU A 53 -2.60 12.39 -4.47
CA LEU A 53 -3.87 13.13 -4.36
C LEU A 53 -4.08 13.75 -2.96
N GLN A 54 -3.44 13.18 -1.94
CA GLN A 54 -3.41 13.75 -0.59
C GLN A 54 -2.32 14.81 -0.42
N GLY A 55 -1.58 15.16 -1.49
CA GLY A 55 -0.57 16.22 -1.49
C GLY A 55 0.79 15.78 -0.93
N VAL A 56 1.03 14.49 -0.81
CA VAL A 56 2.33 13.94 -0.41
C VAL A 56 3.25 13.83 -1.63
N GLY A 57 4.44 14.40 -1.55
CA GLY A 57 5.47 14.26 -2.60
C GLY A 57 5.86 12.80 -2.77
N THR A 58 5.35 12.15 -3.83
CA THR A 58 5.43 10.71 -4.03
C THR A 58 6.23 10.36 -5.29
N LEU A 59 7.11 9.36 -5.17
CA LEU A 59 7.90 8.78 -6.25
C LEU A 59 7.50 7.30 -6.44
N TYR A 60 7.02 6.95 -7.63
CA TYR A 60 6.80 5.56 -8.02
C TYR A 60 8.07 4.99 -8.68
N LEU A 61 8.58 3.86 -8.16
CA LEU A 61 9.91 3.37 -8.48
C LEU A 61 9.96 2.40 -9.68
N ASN A 62 8.90 1.61 -9.90
CA ASN A 62 8.91 0.57 -10.92
C ASN A 62 8.71 1.14 -12.32
N PRO A 63 9.34 0.55 -13.36
CA PRO A 63 9.11 0.97 -14.74
C PRO A 63 7.70 0.59 -15.21
N LEU A 64 7.21 1.36 -16.18
CA LEU A 64 5.92 1.13 -16.83
C LEU A 64 6.12 0.73 -18.29
N SER A 65 5.13 0.04 -18.86
CA SER A 65 5.16 -0.40 -20.25
C SER A 65 5.02 0.74 -21.25
N ALA A 66 5.66 0.57 -22.42
CA ALA A 66 5.42 1.42 -23.58
C ALA A 66 4.09 1.10 -24.31
N ASP A 67 3.36 0.05 -23.92
CA ASP A 67 2.06 -0.28 -24.49
C ASP A 67 0.96 0.73 -24.13
N ARG A 68 -0.24 0.53 -24.67
CA ARG A 68 -1.37 1.43 -24.41
C ARG A 68 -1.72 1.49 -22.93
N LEU A 69 -1.75 0.34 -22.24
CA LEU A 69 -2.15 0.24 -20.84
C LEU A 69 -1.10 0.88 -19.92
N GLY A 70 0.19 0.64 -20.19
CA GLY A 70 1.28 1.26 -19.45
C GLY A 70 1.29 2.79 -19.57
N ARG A 71 0.98 3.34 -20.76
CA ARG A 71 0.79 4.79 -20.92
C ARG A 71 -0.38 5.34 -20.11
N GLN A 72 -1.49 4.60 -20.01
CA GLN A 72 -2.63 5.00 -19.18
C GLN A 72 -2.29 4.95 -17.68
N LEU A 73 -1.52 3.94 -17.23
CA LEU A 73 -1.01 3.89 -15.85
C LEU A 73 -0.11 5.11 -15.57
N ALA A 74 0.81 5.45 -16.47
CA ALA A 74 1.65 6.63 -16.33
C ALA A 74 0.82 7.93 -16.24
N GLN A 75 -0.19 8.08 -17.08
CA GLN A 75 -1.12 9.22 -17.03
C GLN A 75 -1.86 9.29 -15.69
N GLY A 76 -2.30 8.14 -15.14
CA GLY A 76 -2.96 8.08 -13.83
C GLY A 76 -2.05 8.50 -12.67
N LEU A 77 -0.76 8.15 -12.72
CA LEU A 77 0.23 8.62 -11.74
C LEU A 77 0.50 10.12 -11.89
N HIS A 78 0.69 10.62 -13.11
CA HIS A 78 0.88 12.05 -13.34
C HIS A 78 -0.34 12.89 -12.93
N ALA A 79 -1.56 12.41 -13.21
CA ALA A 79 -2.80 13.09 -12.80
C ALA A 79 -2.93 13.17 -11.26
N ALA A 80 -2.31 12.23 -10.55
CA ALA A 80 -2.20 12.23 -9.09
C ALA A 80 -0.95 12.94 -8.56
N ALA A 81 -0.21 13.69 -9.39
CA ALA A 81 1.04 14.39 -9.06
C ALA A 81 2.15 13.46 -8.52
N VAL A 82 2.17 12.20 -8.97
CA VAL A 82 3.21 11.22 -8.64
C VAL A 82 4.34 11.30 -9.66
N ALA A 83 5.57 11.43 -9.19
CA ALA A 83 6.76 11.37 -10.02
C ALA A 83 7.13 9.92 -10.35
N LEU A 84 7.78 9.70 -11.50
CA LEU A 84 8.28 8.40 -11.95
C LEU A 84 9.82 8.38 -11.83
N ALA A 85 10.37 7.40 -11.12
CA ALA A 85 11.82 7.19 -11.05
C ALA A 85 12.39 6.68 -12.39
N ALA A 86 11.59 5.94 -13.17
CA ALA A 86 11.88 5.46 -14.51
C ALA A 86 10.92 6.11 -15.51
N PRO A 87 11.15 7.38 -15.94
CA PRO A 87 10.22 8.09 -16.81
C PRO A 87 10.20 7.54 -18.25
N ALA A 88 11.28 6.85 -18.68
CA ALA A 88 11.32 6.16 -19.97
C ALA A 88 10.61 4.79 -19.85
N PRO A 89 9.55 4.55 -20.64
CA PRO A 89 8.84 3.28 -20.59
C PRO A 89 9.67 2.14 -21.18
N VAL A 90 9.38 0.89 -20.76
CA VAL A 90 10.06 -0.31 -21.26
C VAL A 90 9.21 -1.07 -22.28
N ALA A 91 9.86 -1.80 -23.19
CA ALA A 91 9.18 -2.58 -24.24
C ALA A 91 8.62 -3.94 -23.76
N LEU A 92 8.34 -4.07 -22.45
CA LEU A 92 7.67 -5.23 -21.86
C LEU A 92 6.19 -4.94 -21.69
N PRO A 93 5.30 -5.95 -21.74
CA PRO A 93 3.86 -5.74 -21.61
C PRO A 93 3.49 -5.27 -20.22
N THR A 94 2.33 -4.59 -20.12
CA THR A 94 1.68 -4.30 -18.85
C THR A 94 1.19 -5.59 -18.20
N ALA A 95 1.34 -5.72 -16.89
CA ALA A 95 0.77 -6.83 -16.12
C ALA A 95 -0.77 -6.80 -16.13
N LEU A 96 -1.39 -7.97 -16.13
CA LEU A 96 -2.84 -8.11 -16.11
C LEU A 96 -3.27 -9.03 -14.94
N ALA A 97 -4.41 -8.73 -14.38
CA ALA A 97 -5.16 -9.62 -13.50
C ALA A 97 -6.56 -9.83 -14.08
N LEU A 98 -6.98 -11.06 -14.25
CA LEU A 98 -8.35 -11.40 -14.62
C LEU A 98 -9.14 -11.68 -13.35
N ALA A 99 -10.17 -10.90 -13.12
CA ALA A 99 -11.12 -11.10 -12.03
C ALA A 99 -12.43 -11.63 -12.61
N ALA A 100 -12.75 -12.87 -12.28
CA ALA A 100 -14.00 -13.54 -12.65
C ALA A 100 -14.74 -13.99 -11.40
N LEU A 101 -16.06 -14.14 -11.48
CA LEU A 101 -16.85 -14.78 -10.45
C LEU A 101 -16.85 -16.29 -10.69
N ASP A 102 -16.55 -17.07 -9.65
CA ASP A 102 -16.72 -18.52 -9.70
C ASP A 102 -18.21 -18.90 -9.62
N ALA A 103 -18.49 -20.22 -9.69
CA ALA A 103 -19.85 -20.75 -9.66
C ALA A 103 -20.63 -20.38 -8.38
N ASP A 104 -19.94 -20.06 -7.30
CA ASP A 104 -20.50 -19.66 -6.00
C ASP A 104 -20.58 -18.13 -5.85
N GLY A 105 -20.23 -17.35 -6.90
CA GLY A 105 -20.22 -15.90 -6.89
C GLY A 105 -19.04 -15.28 -6.14
N LYS A 106 -18.00 -16.06 -5.82
CA LYS A 106 -16.78 -15.57 -5.18
C LYS A 106 -15.78 -15.11 -6.24
N ALA A 107 -15.12 -13.97 -5.98
CA ALA A 107 -14.10 -13.45 -6.88
C ALA A 107 -12.90 -14.41 -6.98
N SER A 108 -12.57 -14.84 -8.19
CA SER A 108 -11.42 -15.63 -8.57
C SER A 108 -10.46 -14.76 -9.37
N TYR A 109 -9.15 -14.85 -9.08
CA TYR A 109 -8.13 -14.05 -9.75
C TYR A 109 -7.10 -14.91 -10.45
N SER A 110 -6.83 -14.59 -11.73
CA SER A 110 -5.70 -15.14 -12.49
C SER A 110 -4.74 -14.00 -12.85
N PHE A 111 -3.45 -14.17 -12.54
CA PHE A 111 -2.45 -13.13 -12.73
C PHE A 111 -1.50 -13.46 -13.89
N TYR A 112 -1.37 -12.54 -14.83
CA TYR A 112 -0.46 -12.62 -15.99
C TYR A 112 0.70 -11.63 -15.76
N ARG A 113 1.72 -12.10 -15.03
CA ARG A 113 2.81 -11.25 -14.53
C ARG A 113 4.22 -11.74 -14.90
N ASP A 114 4.36 -12.66 -15.85
CA ASP A 114 5.67 -13.09 -16.31
C ASP A 114 6.16 -12.18 -17.44
N GLY A 115 7.41 -11.71 -17.32
CA GLY A 115 8.04 -10.85 -18.33
C GLY A 115 7.38 -9.49 -18.51
N VAL A 116 6.76 -8.94 -17.47
CA VAL A 116 6.03 -7.67 -17.51
C VAL A 116 6.86 -6.49 -17.03
N ALA A 117 6.40 -5.28 -17.36
CA ALA A 117 7.13 -4.03 -17.17
C ALA A 117 7.43 -3.71 -15.70
N ASP A 118 6.41 -3.80 -14.81
CA ASP A 118 6.55 -3.48 -13.38
C ASP A 118 7.54 -4.40 -12.64
N ARG A 119 7.84 -5.58 -13.20
CA ARG A 119 8.84 -6.50 -12.64
C ARG A 119 10.25 -6.31 -13.23
N ALA A 120 10.43 -5.42 -14.20
CA ALA A 120 11.72 -5.16 -14.84
C ALA A 120 12.59 -4.19 -14.04
N ILE A 121 12.77 -4.45 -12.75
CA ILE A 121 13.57 -3.63 -11.84
C ILE A 121 14.52 -4.50 -11.02
N THR A 122 15.60 -3.90 -10.53
CA THR A 122 16.58 -4.56 -9.65
C THR A 122 16.65 -3.86 -8.29
N ALA A 123 17.13 -4.57 -7.27
CA ALA A 123 17.39 -3.97 -5.96
C ALA A 123 18.36 -2.78 -6.04
N GLN A 124 19.35 -2.86 -6.93
CA GLN A 124 20.31 -1.77 -7.15
C GLN A 124 19.61 -0.52 -7.71
N ALA A 125 18.73 -0.67 -8.70
CA ALA A 125 17.98 0.45 -9.29
C ALA A 125 17.03 1.09 -8.26
N LEU A 126 16.32 0.27 -7.46
CA LEU A 126 15.46 0.74 -6.36
C LEU A 126 16.28 1.56 -5.34
N ASN A 127 17.43 1.05 -4.93
CA ASN A 127 18.30 1.75 -3.97
C ASN A 127 18.87 3.04 -4.54
N ALA A 128 19.33 3.04 -5.80
CA ALA A 128 19.86 4.23 -6.46
C ALA A 128 18.81 5.33 -6.60
N ALA A 129 17.57 4.98 -6.98
CA ALA A 129 16.47 5.93 -7.07
C ALA A 129 16.13 6.56 -5.72
N CYS A 130 16.11 5.77 -4.64
CA CYS A 130 15.89 6.27 -3.28
C CYS A 130 17.06 7.14 -2.79
N ALA A 131 18.31 6.74 -3.05
CA ALA A 131 19.49 7.50 -2.62
C ALA A 131 19.58 8.88 -3.30
N ALA A 132 19.04 9.03 -4.50
CA ALA A 132 18.97 10.29 -5.20
C ALA A 132 17.95 11.29 -4.60
N GLN A 133 17.14 10.89 -3.62
CA GLN A 133 16.10 11.75 -3.03
C GLN A 133 16.46 12.16 -1.60
N PRO A 134 17.05 13.35 -1.38
CA PRO A 134 17.50 13.76 -0.06
C PRO A 134 16.34 13.99 0.93
N GLY A 135 15.13 14.31 0.42
CA GLY A 135 13.93 14.52 1.23
C GLY A 135 13.13 13.25 1.53
N LEU A 136 13.59 12.08 1.07
CA LEU A 136 12.87 10.82 1.22
C LEU A 136 12.87 10.33 2.67
N GLN A 137 11.68 10.22 3.25
CA GLN A 137 11.44 9.84 4.63
C GLN A 137 10.83 8.44 4.76
N VAL A 138 9.98 8.06 3.80
CA VAL A 138 9.19 6.82 3.85
C VAL A 138 9.38 6.02 2.57
N VAL A 139 9.51 4.71 2.71
CA VAL A 139 9.36 3.77 1.59
C VAL A 139 8.19 2.83 1.88
N ALA A 140 7.40 2.52 0.85
CA ALA A 140 6.23 1.66 0.99
C ALA A 140 6.15 0.62 -0.12
N THR A 141 5.73 -0.60 0.25
CA THR A 141 5.52 -1.74 -0.64
C THR A 141 4.51 -2.71 -0.06
N GLY A 142 4.15 -3.72 -0.83
CA GLY A 142 3.24 -4.77 -0.37
C GLY A 142 2.72 -5.65 -1.50
N CYS A 143 1.73 -6.48 -1.18
CA CYS A 143 0.95 -7.25 -2.12
C CYS A 143 1.83 -8.09 -3.09
N LEU A 144 1.63 -7.94 -4.39
CA LEU A 144 2.31 -8.72 -5.44
C LEU A 144 3.81 -8.41 -5.59
N ALA A 145 4.32 -7.33 -5.01
CA ALA A 145 5.76 -7.08 -4.90
C ALA A 145 6.46 -8.10 -3.99
N LEU A 146 5.70 -8.70 -3.06
CA LEU A 146 6.23 -9.63 -2.06
C LEU A 146 6.10 -11.10 -2.47
N VAL A 147 5.76 -11.42 -3.73
CA VAL A 147 5.82 -12.80 -4.21
C VAL A 147 7.27 -13.32 -4.15
N ALA A 148 7.45 -14.61 -3.85
CA ALA A 148 8.77 -15.18 -3.62
C ALA A 148 9.74 -15.02 -4.80
N GLN A 149 9.22 -15.01 -6.04
CA GLN A 149 10.01 -14.81 -7.26
C GLN A 149 10.70 -13.42 -7.33
N ASP A 150 10.16 -12.43 -6.61
CA ASP A 150 10.68 -11.07 -6.58
C ASP A 150 11.49 -10.74 -5.31
N ALA A 151 11.68 -11.73 -4.41
CA ALA A 151 12.40 -11.58 -3.15
C ALA A 151 13.79 -10.92 -3.31
N ALA A 152 14.55 -11.35 -4.34
CA ALA A 152 15.88 -10.81 -4.61
C ALA A 152 15.90 -9.32 -4.99
N LYS A 153 14.74 -8.73 -5.30
CA LYS A 153 14.59 -7.30 -5.62
C LYS A 153 14.22 -6.50 -4.38
N TYR A 154 13.16 -6.93 -3.68
CA TYR A 154 12.55 -6.14 -2.62
C TYR A 154 13.18 -6.36 -1.24
N GLN A 155 13.64 -7.57 -0.91
CA GLN A 155 14.25 -7.81 0.41
C GLN A 155 15.53 -7.00 0.64
N PRO A 156 16.53 -6.99 -0.28
CA PRO A 156 17.71 -6.16 -0.09
C PRO A 156 17.41 -4.66 -0.11
N TRP A 157 16.39 -4.24 -0.89
CA TRP A 157 15.95 -2.85 -0.91
C TRP A 157 15.35 -2.44 0.43
N LEU A 158 14.41 -3.21 0.99
CA LEU A 158 13.80 -2.93 2.29
C LEU A 158 14.85 -2.83 3.41
N ALA A 159 15.78 -3.78 3.45
CA ALA A 159 16.86 -3.78 4.42
C ALA A 159 17.76 -2.52 4.28
N ALA A 160 18.09 -2.13 3.06
CA ALA A 160 18.90 -0.93 2.80
C ALA A 160 18.17 0.36 3.20
N GLN A 161 16.85 0.46 2.93
CA GLN A 161 16.06 1.63 3.31
C GLN A 161 15.91 1.75 4.82
N ARG A 162 15.70 0.62 5.51
CA ARG A 162 15.70 0.57 6.97
C ARG A 162 17.04 1.02 7.55
N ALA A 163 18.14 0.50 7.02
CA ALA A 163 19.51 0.87 7.45
C ALA A 163 19.83 2.36 7.18
N ALA A 164 19.21 2.95 6.16
CA ALA A 164 19.31 4.39 5.85
C ALA A 164 18.44 5.27 6.77
N GLY A 165 17.78 4.69 7.79
CA GLY A 165 16.94 5.43 8.75
C GLY A 165 15.58 5.86 8.20
N ARG A 166 15.14 5.35 7.05
CA ARG A 166 13.83 5.66 6.50
C ARG A 166 12.74 4.80 7.14
N MET A 167 11.54 5.34 7.31
CA MET A 167 10.39 4.56 7.72
C MET A 167 10.03 3.58 6.59
N VAL A 168 9.96 2.29 6.90
CA VAL A 168 9.52 1.23 6.00
C VAL A 168 8.09 0.88 6.33
N ALA A 169 7.16 1.07 5.38
CA ALA A 169 5.77 0.68 5.47
C ALA A 169 5.51 -0.54 4.57
N VAL A 170 4.92 -1.59 5.13
CA VAL A 170 4.59 -2.83 4.40
C VAL A 170 3.11 -3.14 4.57
N ASP A 171 2.40 -3.23 3.44
CA ASP A 171 1.06 -3.81 3.37
C ASP A 171 1.18 -5.30 3.03
N ALA A 172 0.80 -6.18 3.93
CA ALA A 172 0.87 -7.61 3.67
C ALA A 172 0.02 -7.99 2.45
N ASN A 173 -1.25 -7.62 2.46
CA ASN A 173 -2.21 -7.67 1.34
C ASN A 173 -2.01 -8.91 0.43
N LEU A 174 -1.99 -10.10 1.05
CA LEU A 174 -1.63 -11.34 0.37
C LEU A 174 -2.64 -11.71 -0.73
N ARG A 175 -2.12 -12.15 -1.86
CA ARG A 175 -2.88 -12.71 -2.98
C ARG A 175 -2.35 -14.11 -3.25
N LEU A 176 -2.76 -15.09 -2.45
CA LEU A 176 -2.23 -16.45 -2.54
C LEU A 176 -2.46 -17.09 -3.91
N SER A 177 -3.50 -16.69 -4.65
CA SER A 177 -3.75 -17.12 -6.03
C SER A 177 -2.70 -16.61 -7.04
N ALA A 178 -1.95 -15.55 -6.70
CA ALA A 178 -0.85 -15.04 -7.53
C ALA A 178 0.47 -15.80 -7.33
N ALA A 179 0.54 -16.66 -6.31
CA ALA A 179 1.76 -17.35 -5.94
C ALA A 179 1.74 -18.79 -6.49
N GLY A 180 2.80 -19.19 -7.17
CA GLY A 180 2.99 -20.61 -7.56
C GLY A 180 3.19 -21.54 -6.36
N ALA A 181 3.69 -20.99 -5.21
CA ALA A 181 3.91 -21.70 -3.96
C ALA A 181 3.51 -20.78 -2.79
N ALA A 182 2.35 -21.03 -2.18
CA ALA A 182 1.79 -20.21 -1.11
C ALA A 182 2.75 -20.07 0.09
N ASP A 183 3.42 -21.14 0.49
CA ASP A 183 4.35 -21.12 1.64
C ASP A 183 5.58 -20.26 1.38
N ALA A 184 6.13 -20.30 0.17
CA ALA A 184 7.24 -19.45 -0.21
C ALA A 184 6.83 -17.97 -0.24
N TYR A 185 5.61 -17.67 -0.65
CA TYR A 185 5.07 -16.30 -0.61
C TYR A 185 4.88 -15.84 0.84
N ARG A 186 4.24 -16.65 1.70
CA ARG A 186 4.12 -16.34 3.14
C ARG A 186 5.48 -16.08 3.79
N ALA A 187 6.46 -16.95 3.54
CA ALA A 187 7.81 -16.79 4.08
C ALA A 187 8.46 -15.46 3.62
N ASN A 188 8.29 -15.09 2.34
CA ASN A 188 8.82 -13.83 1.83
C ASN A 188 8.09 -12.61 2.42
N VAL A 189 6.77 -12.68 2.63
CA VAL A 189 6.02 -11.63 3.33
C VAL A 189 6.52 -11.50 4.77
N HIS A 190 6.64 -12.60 5.51
CA HIS A 190 7.19 -12.57 6.87
C HIS A 190 8.58 -11.91 6.91
N GLN A 191 9.45 -12.21 5.93
CA GLN A 191 10.78 -11.59 5.84
C GLN A 191 10.68 -10.08 5.59
N ALA A 192 9.76 -9.62 4.74
CA ALA A 192 9.52 -8.20 4.50
C ALA A 192 9.00 -7.48 5.76
N LEU A 193 8.09 -8.11 6.51
CA LEU A 193 7.56 -7.59 7.77
C LEU A 193 8.64 -7.42 8.84
N GLN A 194 9.74 -8.21 8.81
CA GLN A 194 10.91 -8.00 9.67
C GLN A 194 11.70 -6.73 9.34
N GLN A 195 11.44 -6.11 8.19
CA GLN A 195 12.05 -4.81 7.85
C GLN A 195 11.11 -3.63 8.13
N ALA A 196 9.83 -3.89 8.41
CA ALA A 196 8.81 -2.85 8.55
C ALA A 196 8.93 -2.08 9.87
N HIS A 197 8.62 -0.79 9.80
CA HIS A 197 8.32 0.08 10.95
C HIS A 197 6.80 0.25 11.12
N LEU A 198 6.07 0.28 10.00
CA LEU A 198 4.63 0.28 9.93
C LEU A 198 4.18 -0.95 9.14
N ILE A 199 3.37 -1.79 9.76
CA ILE A 199 2.71 -2.93 9.14
C ILE A 199 1.23 -2.59 8.96
N LYS A 200 0.68 -2.82 7.76
CA LYS A 200 -0.77 -2.86 7.55
C LYS A 200 -1.16 -4.29 7.18
N VAL A 201 -2.21 -4.78 7.82
CA VAL A 201 -2.83 -6.08 7.55
C VAL A 201 -4.36 -5.96 7.64
N SER A 202 -5.06 -6.86 6.95
CA SER A 202 -6.47 -7.14 7.19
C SER A 202 -6.62 -8.39 8.07
N ASP A 203 -7.83 -8.67 8.52
CA ASP A 203 -8.19 -9.95 9.15
C ASP A 203 -7.92 -11.14 8.21
N ASP A 204 -8.28 -11.01 6.92
CA ASP A 204 -7.97 -11.99 5.88
C ASP A 204 -6.45 -12.20 5.70
N ASP A 205 -5.65 -11.14 5.76
CA ASP A 205 -4.19 -11.25 5.68
C ASP A 205 -3.61 -12.03 6.87
N LEU A 206 -4.14 -11.81 8.08
CA LEU A 206 -3.70 -12.54 9.27
C LEU A 206 -4.02 -14.04 9.19
N GLU A 207 -5.14 -14.40 8.57
CA GLU A 207 -5.46 -15.79 8.26
C GLU A 207 -4.55 -16.35 7.17
N ALA A 208 -4.36 -15.61 6.10
CA ALA A 208 -3.48 -16.00 4.99
C ALA A 208 -2.01 -16.16 5.42
N LEU A 209 -1.55 -15.40 6.42
CA LEU A 209 -0.21 -15.53 7.03
C LEU A 209 -0.07 -16.75 7.98
N ASP A 210 -1.17 -17.46 8.24
CA ASP A 210 -1.20 -18.62 9.13
C ASP A 210 -0.66 -18.31 10.55
N LEU A 211 -1.03 -17.15 11.08
CA LEU A 211 -0.58 -16.71 12.40
C LEU A 211 -1.42 -17.39 13.50
N PRO A 212 -0.80 -17.88 14.58
CA PRO A 212 -1.54 -18.45 15.70
C PRO A 212 -2.27 -17.36 16.50
N GLY A 213 -3.53 -17.62 16.86
CA GLY A 213 -4.40 -16.76 17.65
C GLY A 213 -5.87 -17.06 17.35
N ALA A 214 -6.72 -16.94 18.36
CA ALA A 214 -8.17 -17.19 18.26
C ALA A 214 -8.91 -16.03 17.57
N THR A 215 -8.37 -14.81 17.70
CA THR A 215 -8.97 -13.59 17.15
C THR A 215 -7.98 -12.85 16.25
N ALA A 216 -8.50 -11.99 15.36
CA ALA A 216 -7.67 -11.12 14.53
C ALA A 216 -6.78 -10.19 15.39
N LEU A 217 -7.29 -9.70 16.51
CA LEU A 217 -6.52 -8.87 17.45
C LEU A 217 -5.35 -9.64 18.05
N GLU A 218 -5.56 -10.86 18.55
CA GLU A 218 -4.47 -11.70 19.10
C GLU A 218 -3.38 -11.99 18.06
N ARG A 219 -3.78 -12.32 16.82
CA ARG A 219 -2.84 -12.53 15.71
C ARG A 219 -2.05 -11.25 15.39
N ALA A 220 -2.72 -10.09 15.35
CA ALA A 220 -2.07 -8.80 15.11
C ALA A 220 -1.11 -8.41 16.23
N GLN A 221 -1.48 -8.61 17.49
CA GLN A 221 -0.61 -8.38 18.65
C GLN A 221 0.63 -9.27 18.59
N ARG A 222 0.47 -10.56 18.28
CA ARG A 222 1.58 -11.49 18.10
C ARG A 222 2.50 -11.06 16.96
N LEU A 223 1.94 -10.65 15.82
CA LEU A 223 2.72 -10.17 14.68
C LEU A 223 3.54 -8.93 15.07
N LEU A 224 2.95 -7.98 15.77
CA LEU A 224 3.66 -6.81 16.27
C LEU A 224 4.76 -7.18 17.28
N GLN A 225 4.54 -8.17 18.16
CA GLN A 225 5.54 -8.64 19.12
C GLN A 225 6.73 -9.35 18.46
N THR A 226 6.49 -10.11 17.39
CA THR A 226 7.49 -10.93 16.69
C THR A 226 8.21 -10.20 15.56
N THR A 227 7.83 -8.97 15.24
CA THR A 227 8.49 -8.11 14.26
C THR A 227 9.10 -6.88 14.96
N PRO A 228 10.04 -6.17 14.35
CA PRO A 228 10.59 -4.93 14.93
C PRO A 228 9.72 -3.69 14.62
N ALA A 229 8.50 -3.86 14.12
CA ALA A 229 7.62 -2.76 13.76
C ALA A 229 7.22 -1.91 14.98
N GLN A 230 7.11 -0.60 14.79
CA GLN A 230 6.62 0.35 15.79
C GLN A 230 5.10 0.37 15.85
N TRP A 231 4.45 0.23 14.67
CA TRP A 231 3.00 0.24 14.55
C TRP A 231 2.50 -0.89 13.67
N LEU A 232 1.31 -1.39 14.01
CA LEU A 232 0.54 -2.29 13.19
C LEU A 232 -0.89 -1.76 13.06
N ALA A 233 -1.33 -1.56 11.83
CA ALA A 233 -2.71 -1.20 11.51
C ALA A 233 -3.46 -2.45 11.01
N LEU A 234 -4.51 -2.83 11.74
CA LEU A 234 -5.41 -3.93 11.40
C LEU A 234 -6.73 -3.35 10.87
N THR A 235 -7.04 -3.64 9.62
CA THR A 235 -8.33 -3.28 9.00
C THR A 235 -9.34 -4.41 9.15
N LEU A 236 -10.61 -4.07 9.51
CA LEU A 236 -11.71 -4.98 9.82
C LEU A 236 -12.95 -4.67 8.97
N GLY A 237 -12.77 -4.20 7.74
CA GLY A 237 -13.86 -3.81 6.85
C GLY A 237 -14.81 -2.80 7.49
N ALA A 238 -16.11 -3.10 7.50
CA ALA A 238 -17.13 -2.22 8.08
C ALA A 238 -17.04 -2.06 9.61
N GLN A 239 -16.24 -2.89 10.30
CA GLN A 239 -15.99 -2.77 11.74
C GLN A 239 -14.92 -1.71 12.05
N GLY A 240 -14.29 -1.13 11.02
CA GLY A 240 -13.29 -0.08 11.17
C GLY A 240 -11.86 -0.61 11.18
N ALA A 241 -11.01 -0.06 12.04
CA ALA A 241 -9.61 -0.46 12.12
C ALA A 241 -9.03 -0.26 13.52
N LEU A 242 -7.98 -1.02 13.82
CA LEU A 242 -7.16 -0.84 15.01
C LEU A 242 -5.77 -0.34 14.61
N LEU A 243 -5.21 0.55 15.42
CA LEU A 243 -3.80 0.91 15.37
C LEU A 243 -3.16 0.44 16.67
N LEU A 244 -2.23 -0.50 16.56
CA LEU A 244 -1.47 -1.05 17.68
C LEU A 244 -0.09 -0.42 17.68
N GLN A 245 0.38 -0.01 18.85
CA GLN A 245 1.72 0.54 19.05
C GLN A 245 2.56 -0.41 19.89
N ARG A 246 3.83 -0.56 19.54
CA ARG A 246 4.80 -1.29 20.37
C ARG A 246 4.84 -0.65 21.75
N GLY A 247 4.76 -1.46 22.80
CA GLY A 247 4.64 -0.99 24.20
C GLY A 247 3.21 -1.08 24.75
N GLY A 248 2.23 -1.57 23.95
CA GLY A 248 0.92 -1.98 24.42
C GLY A 248 -0.21 -0.98 24.21
N ALA A 249 0.07 0.25 23.71
CA ALA A 249 -1.00 1.17 23.37
C ALA A 249 -1.76 0.69 22.13
N ALA A 250 -3.09 0.77 22.15
CA ALA A 250 -3.96 0.42 21.04
C ALA A 250 -5.12 1.40 20.93
N CYS A 251 -5.52 1.72 19.71
CA CYS A 251 -6.64 2.58 19.40
C CYS A 251 -7.54 1.89 18.36
N HIS A 252 -8.85 1.86 18.63
CA HIS A 252 -9.85 1.42 17.64
C HIS A 252 -10.65 2.62 17.17
N ALA A 253 -10.90 2.70 15.89
CA ALA A 253 -11.83 3.67 15.32
C ALA A 253 -12.69 3.02 14.23
N ARG A 254 -13.89 3.55 14.07
CA ARG A 254 -14.86 3.17 13.06
C ARG A 254 -15.43 4.41 12.39
N GLU A 255 -15.67 4.34 11.08
CA GLU A 255 -16.42 5.39 10.40
C GLU A 255 -17.87 5.41 10.88
N ARG A 256 -18.33 6.58 11.30
CA ARG A 256 -19.70 6.77 11.81
C ARG A 256 -20.60 7.52 10.82
N THR A 257 -19.97 8.25 9.89
CA THR A 257 -20.71 8.86 8.79
C THR A 257 -21.22 7.73 7.89
N PRO A 258 -22.49 7.73 7.48
CA PRO A 258 -22.99 6.76 6.53
C PRO A 258 -22.07 6.67 5.29
N VAL A 259 -21.79 5.46 4.87
CA VAL A 259 -20.96 5.15 3.70
C VAL A 259 -21.84 4.47 2.66
N ASP A 260 -21.96 5.10 1.49
CA ASP A 260 -22.64 4.51 0.35
C ASP A 260 -21.69 3.55 -0.36
N LEU A 261 -21.68 2.29 0.07
CA LEU A 261 -20.78 1.28 -0.46
C LEU A 261 -21.07 0.97 -1.92
N VAL A 262 -20.13 1.33 -2.80
CA VAL A 262 -20.19 1.08 -4.26
C VAL A 262 -19.20 -0.01 -4.65
N ASP A 263 -17.93 0.11 -4.20
CA ASP A 263 -16.85 -0.81 -4.55
C ASP A 263 -15.80 -0.82 -3.43
N THR A 264 -15.25 -1.99 -3.11
CA THR A 264 -14.22 -2.13 -2.06
C THR A 264 -12.79 -2.06 -2.59
N VAL A 265 -12.61 -2.02 -3.91
CA VAL A 265 -11.28 -2.02 -4.54
C VAL A 265 -10.49 -0.77 -4.14
N GLY A 266 -9.28 -0.97 -3.67
CA GLY A 266 -8.36 0.10 -3.26
C GLY A 266 -8.62 0.71 -1.88
N ALA A 267 -9.62 0.23 -1.12
CA ALA A 267 -9.89 0.73 0.23
C ALA A 267 -8.69 0.59 1.16
N GLY A 268 -8.02 -0.57 1.15
CA GLY A 268 -6.80 -0.83 1.93
C GLY A 268 -5.64 0.06 1.51
N ASP A 269 -5.49 0.29 0.19
CA ASP A 269 -4.43 1.14 -0.37
C ASP A 269 -4.64 2.61 0.04
N CYS A 270 -5.89 3.09 -0.03
CA CYS A 270 -6.28 4.43 0.43
C CYS A 270 -6.14 4.58 1.94
N PHE A 271 -6.45 3.54 2.72
CA PHE A 271 -6.24 3.51 4.16
C PHE A 271 -4.76 3.68 4.52
N LEU A 272 -3.87 2.90 3.90
CA LEU A 272 -2.43 3.02 4.12
C LEU A 272 -1.90 4.39 3.70
N ALA A 273 -2.37 4.93 2.56
CA ALA A 273 -2.03 6.29 2.14
C ALA A 273 -2.41 7.33 3.19
N GLY A 274 -3.63 7.23 3.74
CA GLY A 274 -4.10 8.10 4.82
C GLY A 274 -3.27 7.99 6.09
N LEU A 275 -2.85 6.76 6.49
CA LEU A 275 -1.95 6.56 7.62
C LEU A 275 -0.61 7.27 7.40
N ILE A 276 0.04 7.03 6.26
CA ILE A 276 1.34 7.63 5.94
C ILE A 276 1.22 9.16 5.88
N THR A 277 0.17 9.69 5.25
CA THR A 277 -0.08 11.14 5.16
C THR A 277 -0.20 11.75 6.55
N ALA A 278 -1.01 11.18 7.43
CA ALA A 278 -1.21 11.71 8.78
C ALA A 278 0.05 11.61 9.65
N LEU A 279 0.85 10.54 9.50
CA LEU A 279 2.15 10.40 10.18
C LEU A 279 3.14 11.47 9.71
N LEU A 280 3.21 11.77 8.41
CA LEU A 280 4.04 12.84 7.86
C LEU A 280 3.58 14.22 8.33
N GLU A 281 2.28 14.48 8.39
CA GLU A 281 1.72 15.72 8.92
C GLU A 281 2.01 15.90 10.42
N ARG A 282 1.99 14.81 11.18
CA ARG A 282 2.41 14.79 12.59
C ARG A 282 3.91 15.12 12.71
N HIS A 283 4.76 14.46 11.92
CA HIS A 283 6.20 14.70 11.89
C HIS A 283 6.54 16.17 11.55
N ALA A 284 5.84 16.78 10.61
CA ALA A 284 6.01 18.17 10.25
C ALA A 284 5.71 19.15 11.42
N ARG A 285 5.02 18.71 12.50
CA ARG A 285 4.74 19.48 13.70
C ARG A 285 5.80 19.31 14.81
N GLY A 286 6.83 18.50 14.57
CA GLY A 286 8.01 18.44 15.44
C GLY A 286 8.45 17.07 15.96
N PRO A 287 7.57 16.07 16.25
CA PRO A 287 8.06 14.79 16.76
C PRO A 287 8.75 13.99 15.64
N ASP A 288 9.70 13.14 16.02
CA ASP A 288 10.31 12.20 15.08
C ASP A 288 9.25 11.31 14.44
N LEU A 289 9.46 10.94 13.16
CA LEU A 289 8.49 10.15 12.39
C LEU A 289 8.17 8.80 13.07
N LEU A 290 9.15 8.21 13.74
CA LEU A 290 9.00 6.94 14.47
C LEU A 290 8.75 7.10 15.98
N ALA A 291 8.61 8.35 16.47
CA ALA A 291 8.32 8.57 17.88
C ALA A 291 6.97 7.96 18.28
N PRO A 292 6.86 7.37 19.49
CA PRO A 292 5.59 6.89 20.00
C PRO A 292 4.50 7.98 19.95
N MET A 293 3.27 7.55 19.73
CA MET A 293 2.09 8.40 19.70
C MET A 293 1.35 8.29 21.02
N ASP A 294 0.81 9.41 21.50
CA ASP A 294 -0.23 9.38 22.52
C ASP A 294 -1.57 8.95 21.91
N GLU A 295 -2.57 8.80 22.75
CA GLU A 295 -3.91 8.33 22.35
C GLU A 295 -4.58 9.27 21.35
N ALA A 296 -4.43 10.58 21.53
CA ALA A 296 -5.01 11.60 20.67
C ALA A 296 -4.38 11.57 19.28
N ASP A 297 -3.06 11.43 19.20
CA ASP A 297 -2.32 11.29 17.96
C ASP A 297 -2.70 9.99 17.21
N MET A 298 -2.73 8.85 17.92
CA MET A 298 -3.13 7.55 17.32
C MET A 298 -4.54 7.64 16.74
N HIS A 299 -5.44 8.28 17.47
CA HIS A 299 -6.81 8.47 17.04
C HIS A 299 -6.91 9.40 15.81
N ALA A 300 -6.19 10.51 15.80
CA ALA A 300 -6.17 11.45 14.68
C ALA A 300 -5.64 10.77 13.40
N VAL A 301 -4.54 10.01 13.52
CA VAL A 301 -3.94 9.25 12.42
C VAL A 301 -4.92 8.20 11.89
N LEU A 302 -5.55 7.44 12.77
CA LEU A 302 -6.48 6.37 12.39
C LEU A 302 -7.76 6.93 11.73
N ARG A 303 -8.29 8.04 12.24
CA ARG A 303 -9.45 8.72 11.63
C ARG A 303 -9.15 9.24 10.22
N HIS A 304 -7.98 9.79 9.99
CA HIS A 304 -7.56 10.23 8.65
C HIS A 304 -7.51 9.06 7.68
N ALA A 305 -6.93 7.93 8.10
CA ALA A 305 -6.86 6.71 7.31
C ALA A 305 -8.25 6.14 6.97
N LEU A 306 -9.15 6.09 7.95
CA LEU A 306 -10.53 5.65 7.75
C LEU A 306 -11.30 6.57 6.80
N ALA A 307 -11.18 7.89 6.94
CA ALA A 307 -11.83 8.84 6.04
C ALA A 307 -11.36 8.66 4.59
N SER A 308 -10.05 8.40 4.39
CA SER A 308 -9.49 8.11 3.07
C SER A 308 -10.08 6.83 2.47
N ALA A 309 -10.16 5.74 3.23
CA ALA A 309 -10.74 4.48 2.79
C ALA A 309 -12.24 4.60 2.51
N SER A 310 -12.99 5.24 3.40
CA SER A 310 -14.45 5.40 3.29
C SER A 310 -14.86 6.20 2.06
N LEU A 311 -14.12 7.25 1.70
CA LEU A 311 -14.35 8.01 0.47
C LEU A 311 -14.01 7.20 -0.79
N CYS A 312 -13.03 6.29 -0.72
CA CYS A 312 -12.70 5.42 -1.84
C CYS A 312 -13.83 4.44 -2.14
N VAL A 313 -14.40 3.79 -1.12
CA VAL A 313 -15.43 2.77 -1.31
C VAL A 313 -16.79 3.32 -1.78
N GLU A 314 -16.99 4.62 -1.75
CA GLU A 314 -18.17 5.31 -2.32
C GLU A 314 -18.07 5.51 -3.84
N ARG A 315 -17.05 4.95 -4.49
CA ARG A 315 -16.76 5.16 -5.92
C ARG A 315 -16.46 3.83 -6.61
N VAL A 316 -16.70 3.76 -7.90
CA VAL A 316 -16.39 2.57 -8.72
C VAL A 316 -14.87 2.47 -8.92
N GLY A 317 -14.30 1.31 -8.67
CA GLY A 317 -12.87 1.04 -8.76
C GLY A 317 -12.06 1.81 -7.71
N CYS A 318 -10.73 1.71 -7.77
CA CYS A 318 -9.89 2.52 -6.90
C CYS A 318 -9.86 3.98 -7.35
N ALA A 319 -10.71 4.80 -6.76
CA ALA A 319 -10.79 6.25 -6.97
C ALA A 319 -10.41 7.00 -5.68
N PRO A 320 -9.10 7.18 -5.41
CA PRO A 320 -8.62 7.75 -4.16
C PRO A 320 -9.11 9.20 -3.96
N PRO A 321 -9.46 9.58 -2.72
CA PRO A 321 -9.87 10.94 -2.42
C PRO A 321 -8.71 11.91 -2.41
N THR A 322 -9.02 13.17 -2.67
CA THR A 322 -8.12 14.30 -2.49
C THR A 322 -8.02 14.70 -1.02
N ARG A 323 -6.96 15.43 -0.66
CA ARG A 323 -6.78 16.01 0.68
C ARG A 323 -7.98 16.86 1.12
N ALA A 324 -8.55 17.65 0.21
CA ALA A 324 -9.70 18.50 0.49
C ALA A 324 -10.96 17.70 0.83
N GLU A 325 -11.22 16.60 0.13
CA GLU A 325 -12.34 15.70 0.39
C GLU A 325 -12.21 15.01 1.75
N ILE A 326 -11.00 14.54 2.10
CA ILE A 326 -10.72 13.95 3.42
C ILE A 326 -10.96 14.99 4.52
N ALA A 327 -10.43 16.21 4.37
CA ALA A 327 -10.62 17.28 5.34
C ALA A 327 -12.10 17.63 5.51
N ALA A 328 -12.87 17.70 4.41
CA ALA A 328 -14.30 17.94 4.47
C ALA A 328 -15.07 16.81 5.17
N ARG A 329 -14.67 15.54 4.99
CA ARG A 329 -15.27 14.41 5.70
C ARG A 329 -14.97 14.44 7.19
N LEU A 330 -13.72 14.70 7.55
CA LEU A 330 -13.30 14.81 8.96
C LEU A 330 -14.01 15.94 9.69
N ALA A 331 -14.25 17.07 9.02
CA ALA A 331 -15.00 18.19 9.59
C ALA A 331 -16.47 17.88 9.84
N ARG A 332 -17.11 17.03 9.01
CA ARG A 332 -18.51 16.60 9.17
C ARG A 332 -18.66 15.51 10.21
N SER A 333 -17.65 14.69 10.40
CA SER A 333 -17.60 13.59 11.36
C SER A 333 -17.34 14.18 12.75
N SER A 334 -18.33 14.88 13.34
CA SER A 334 -18.22 15.43 14.68
C SER A 334 -17.99 14.31 15.70
N ALA A 335 -16.83 14.38 16.30
CA ALA A 335 -16.28 13.70 17.41
C ALA A 335 -17.28 13.03 18.38
N GLN A 336 -17.40 11.71 18.30
CA GLN A 336 -17.55 10.88 19.50
C GLN A 336 -16.67 9.65 19.30
N VAL A 337 -15.62 9.61 20.08
CA VAL A 337 -14.59 8.60 20.08
C VAL A 337 -14.98 7.58 21.13
N ASP A 338 -15.21 6.33 20.73
CA ASP A 338 -15.19 5.24 21.69
C ASP A 338 -13.72 4.81 21.84
N VAL A 339 -13.12 5.28 22.89
CA VAL A 339 -11.83 4.79 23.36
C VAL A 339 -12.10 3.58 24.23
N SER A 340 -12.19 2.41 23.63
CA SER A 340 -12.13 1.18 24.42
C SER A 340 -10.66 0.83 24.62
N ARG A 341 -10.16 0.98 25.84
CA ARG A 341 -8.91 0.38 26.27
C ARG A 341 -9.09 -1.12 26.19
N PHE A 342 -8.46 -1.76 25.23
CA PHE A 342 -8.27 -3.19 25.22
C PHE A 342 -7.13 -3.49 26.21
N ALA A 343 -7.48 -3.88 27.44
CA ALA A 343 -6.56 -4.40 28.44
C ALA A 343 -6.22 -5.85 28.14
#